data_7693f6c846cbed31b55c25b1c1331749
#
_entry.id   7693f6c846cbed31b55c25b1c1331749
#
_cell.length_a   1.000
_cell.length_b   1.000
_cell.length_c   1.000
_cell.angle_alpha   90.00
_cell.angle_beta   90.00
_cell.angle_gamma   90.00
#
_symmetry.space_group_name_H-M   'P 1'
#
loop_
_entity.id
_entity.type
_entity.pdbx_description
1 polymer ?
#
loop_
_entity_poly.entity_id
_entity_poly.type
_entity_poly.pdbx_seq_one_letter_code
_entity_poly.pdbx_strand_id
1 'polypeptide(L)'
;MRRIPRWRTVGAAAVVALAVAMLVPATSNAAEPVNDDAGPGCRFLDVPVPASVLDEQMVPAPGANVLAKAVNPGKPDLTVHGRLCLPHDGQVKTVMLALHGITYNNGYWNVGFEPEKYNYSRYMTDAGYAIFAIDRLGAGKSSKPPAALVTLDAQAAMVHQLIGKLRHGDIGGHRFERVVLVGYSYGSATTWRETSKYNDADAIITTAWGSTFQNGPLLRVFSTFQPAQLDPQFRDRPPGYLTLGPTGRDQDYFYDLSNVDPKMLRYSATELDDTLTAGEVASFYPRFGAVPLGQVPGGSTELELPLPHQTKSITVPTFLVNGTGELFFCGVNQQHCTSSQELQRQESKYFSEAACFRAAVIPNSGHNLNLQRNAPFAFETMRTFADEVLGPDGDNLDHYRATCSGISGSHVRPGPARFGAL
;
A
#
# COMPACT_ATOMS: atom_id res chain seq x y z
N MET A 1 38.30 25.05 -33.73
CA MET A 1 36.89 24.64 -33.75
C MET A 1 36.81 23.13 -33.74
N ARG A 2 36.62 22.51 -32.56
CA ARG A 2 36.49 21.05 -32.40
C ARG A 2 34.99 20.72 -32.29
N ARG A 3 34.53 19.86 -33.20
CA ARG A 3 33.11 19.38 -33.22
C ARG A 3 32.89 18.41 -32.06
N ILE A 4 31.88 18.70 -31.24
CA ILE A 4 31.36 17.83 -30.16
C ILE A 4 30.42 16.78 -30.80
N PRO A 5 30.56 15.50 -30.51
CA PRO A 5 29.63 14.49 -31.03
C PRO A 5 28.29 14.58 -30.33
N ARG A 6 27.21 14.62 -31.12
CA ARG A 6 25.81 14.54 -30.65
C ARG A 6 25.55 13.11 -30.15
N TRP A 7 25.37 12.99 -28.87
CA TRP A 7 24.81 11.76 -28.28
C TRP A 7 23.31 11.69 -28.61
N ARG A 8 22.92 10.62 -29.29
CA ARG A 8 21.51 10.33 -29.55
C ARG A 8 20.89 9.82 -28.24
N THR A 9 19.89 10.51 -27.78
CA THR A 9 18.98 10.07 -26.69
C THR A 9 18.25 8.80 -27.13
N VAL A 10 18.62 7.64 -26.55
CA VAL A 10 17.81 6.43 -26.61
C VAL A 10 16.81 6.54 -25.47
N GLY A 11 15.62 6.96 -25.82
CA GLY A 11 14.62 7.35 -24.84
C GLY A 11 13.89 6.15 -24.22
N ALA A 12 13.16 6.43 -23.18
CA ALA A 12 12.27 5.59 -22.38
C ALA A 12 11.21 4.78 -23.16
N ALA A 13 11.18 4.86 -24.47
CA ALA A 13 10.30 4.05 -25.34
C ALA A 13 10.66 2.55 -25.36
N ALA A 14 11.88 2.16 -24.97
CA ALA A 14 12.32 0.77 -25.03
C ALA A 14 11.67 -0.12 -23.94
N VAL A 15 11.29 0.43 -22.78
CA VAL A 15 10.69 -0.36 -21.69
C VAL A 15 9.24 -0.75 -21.99
N VAL A 16 8.50 0.09 -22.72
CA VAL A 16 7.11 -0.20 -23.10
C VAL A 16 7.02 -1.18 -24.27
N ALA A 17 8.01 -1.18 -25.16
CA ALA A 17 8.01 -2.08 -26.32
C ALA A 17 8.33 -3.56 -25.99
N LEU A 18 9.04 -3.83 -24.88
CA LEU A 18 9.34 -5.20 -24.47
C LEU A 18 8.12 -5.94 -23.86
N ALA A 19 7.15 -5.23 -23.34
CA ALA A 19 5.95 -5.84 -22.74
C ALA A 19 4.96 -6.42 -23.77
N VAL A 20 5.05 -6.03 -25.02
CA VAL A 20 4.08 -6.41 -26.07
C VAL A 20 4.49 -7.69 -26.84
N ALA A 21 5.74 -8.12 -26.78
CA ALA A 21 6.26 -9.18 -27.65
C ALA A 21 6.19 -10.61 -27.09
N MET A 22 5.76 -10.81 -25.83
CA MET A 22 5.74 -12.16 -25.23
C MET A 22 4.35 -12.60 -24.78
N LEU A 23 3.48 -12.92 -25.72
CA LEU A 23 2.23 -13.66 -25.46
C LEU A 23 2.50 -15.17 -25.60
N VAL A 24 2.84 -15.82 -24.49
CA VAL A 24 2.77 -17.28 -24.36
C VAL A 24 1.62 -17.61 -23.40
N PRO A 25 0.69 -18.53 -23.76
CA PRO A 25 -0.41 -18.88 -22.85
C PRO A 25 0.12 -19.56 -21.58
N ALA A 26 -0.23 -19.02 -20.42
CA ALA A 26 0.10 -19.60 -19.14
C ALA A 26 -0.76 -20.85 -18.88
N THR A 27 -0.13 -22.00 -18.73
CA THR A 27 -0.74 -23.18 -18.12
C THR A 27 -0.74 -23.02 -16.61
N SER A 28 -1.90 -23.08 -16.00
CA SER A 28 -2.07 -23.02 -14.54
C SER A 28 -1.46 -24.28 -13.90
N ASN A 29 -0.38 -24.15 -13.16
CA ASN A 29 0.11 -25.19 -12.27
C ASN A 29 -0.45 -24.98 -10.85
N ALA A 30 -0.92 -26.08 -10.26
CA ALA A 30 -1.49 -26.14 -8.93
C ALA A 30 -0.43 -25.74 -7.88
N ALA A 31 -0.87 -24.95 -6.90
CA ALA A 31 -0.05 -24.49 -5.79
C ALA A 31 0.40 -25.66 -4.90
N GLU A 32 1.66 -25.64 -4.46
CA GLU A 32 2.17 -26.54 -3.42
C GLU A 32 1.52 -26.23 -2.05
N PRO A 33 1.34 -27.23 -1.16
CA PRO A 33 0.72 -27.03 0.14
C PRO A 33 1.66 -26.21 1.04
N VAL A 34 1.25 -25.00 1.37
CA VAL A 34 1.89 -24.13 2.35
C VAL A 34 1.33 -24.45 3.73
N ASN A 35 2.21 -24.41 4.73
CA ASN A 35 1.86 -24.59 6.15
C ASN A 35 0.68 -23.67 6.54
N ASP A 36 -0.49 -24.26 6.72
CA ASP A 36 -1.79 -23.55 6.86
C ASP A 36 -2.08 -23.04 8.27
N ASP A 37 -1.05 -22.89 9.12
CA ASP A 37 -1.26 -22.31 10.44
C ASP A 37 -1.42 -20.79 10.37
N ALA A 38 -2.67 -20.36 10.24
CA ALA A 38 -3.00 -18.94 10.27
C ALA A 38 -2.87 -18.31 11.67
N GLY A 39 -2.59 -19.11 12.70
CA GLY A 39 -2.53 -18.68 14.08
C GLY A 39 -3.90 -18.52 14.76
N PRO A 40 -3.92 -18.33 16.09
CA PRO A 40 -5.16 -18.26 16.86
C PRO A 40 -6.12 -17.17 16.38
N GLY A 41 -7.40 -17.53 16.21
CA GLY A 41 -8.43 -16.59 15.75
C GLY A 41 -8.33 -16.16 14.30
N CYS A 42 -7.35 -16.68 13.55
CA CYS A 42 -7.11 -16.32 12.16
C CYS A 42 -7.39 -17.50 11.21
N ARG A 43 -7.69 -17.17 9.95
CA ARG A 43 -7.82 -18.15 8.86
C ARG A 43 -7.42 -17.54 7.53
N PHE A 44 -6.82 -18.32 6.66
CA PHE A 44 -6.61 -17.94 5.27
C PHE A 44 -7.88 -18.17 4.46
N LEU A 45 -8.16 -17.23 3.56
CA LEU A 45 -9.34 -17.24 2.70
C LEU A 45 -8.94 -16.87 1.27
N ASP A 46 -9.56 -17.54 0.33
CA ASP A 46 -9.50 -17.22 -1.09
C ASP A 46 -10.84 -16.58 -1.50
N VAL A 47 -10.79 -15.29 -1.80
CA VAL A 47 -11.98 -14.48 -2.09
C VAL A 47 -12.09 -14.26 -3.59
N PRO A 48 -13.16 -14.73 -4.25
CA PRO A 48 -13.36 -14.47 -5.68
C PRO A 48 -13.72 -13.01 -5.91
N VAL A 49 -13.08 -12.38 -6.89
CA VAL A 49 -13.41 -11.04 -7.40
C VAL A 49 -13.58 -11.08 -8.92
N PRO A 50 -14.51 -10.30 -9.48
CA PRO A 50 -14.79 -10.37 -10.92
C PRO A 50 -13.58 -9.93 -11.72
N ALA A 51 -13.26 -10.64 -12.79
CA ALA A 51 -12.14 -10.30 -13.65
C ALA A 51 -12.27 -8.91 -14.32
N SER A 52 -13.49 -8.34 -14.34
CA SER A 52 -13.74 -6.98 -14.84
C SER A 52 -13.03 -5.88 -14.06
N VAL A 53 -12.52 -6.14 -12.84
CA VAL A 53 -11.67 -5.17 -12.13
C VAL A 53 -10.42 -4.80 -12.95
N LEU A 54 -9.97 -5.68 -13.85
CA LEU A 54 -8.84 -5.42 -14.74
C LEU A 54 -9.18 -4.46 -15.90
N ASP A 55 -10.46 -4.24 -16.17
CA ASP A 55 -10.93 -3.31 -17.22
C ASP A 55 -10.90 -1.84 -16.74
N GLU A 56 -10.76 -1.65 -15.43
CA GLU A 56 -10.67 -0.34 -14.79
C GLU A 56 -9.29 0.30 -15.05
N GLN A 57 -9.22 1.05 -16.14
CA GLN A 57 -8.00 1.74 -16.58
C GLN A 57 -8.29 3.24 -16.72
N MET A 58 -7.57 4.11 -16.04
CA MET A 58 -7.70 5.57 -16.26
C MET A 58 -7.05 6.05 -17.56
N VAL A 59 -5.93 5.45 -17.89
CA VAL A 59 -5.24 5.65 -19.16
C VAL A 59 -4.94 4.27 -19.71
N PRO A 60 -5.72 3.78 -20.67
CA PRO A 60 -5.41 2.51 -21.29
C PRO A 60 -4.03 2.61 -21.94
N ALA A 61 -3.10 1.74 -21.54
CA ALA A 61 -1.89 1.55 -22.31
C ALA A 61 -2.30 1.26 -23.78
N PRO A 62 -1.57 1.74 -24.79
CA PRO A 62 -1.88 1.43 -26.18
C PRO A 62 -2.07 -0.08 -26.36
N GLY A 63 -3.27 -0.51 -26.72
CA GLY A 63 -3.62 -1.93 -26.85
C GLY A 63 -4.19 -2.62 -25.60
N ALA A 64 -4.25 -1.96 -24.43
CA ALA A 64 -4.78 -2.56 -23.20
C ALA A 64 -6.25 -3.01 -23.35
N ASN A 65 -7.09 -2.22 -24.05
CA ASN A 65 -8.49 -2.58 -24.31
C ASN A 65 -8.62 -3.83 -25.20
N VAL A 66 -7.65 -4.07 -26.10
CA VAL A 66 -7.63 -5.27 -26.96
C VAL A 66 -7.19 -6.47 -26.13
N LEU A 67 -6.20 -6.29 -25.25
CA LEU A 67 -5.71 -7.32 -24.32
C LEU A 67 -6.76 -7.68 -23.28
N ALA A 68 -7.43 -6.70 -22.66
CA ALA A 68 -8.50 -6.94 -21.69
C ALA A 68 -9.65 -7.74 -22.30
N LYS A 69 -10.11 -7.36 -23.51
CA LYS A 69 -11.14 -8.11 -24.24
C LYS A 69 -10.69 -9.49 -24.68
N ALA A 70 -9.42 -9.67 -25.06
CA ALA A 70 -8.87 -10.96 -25.48
C ALA A 70 -8.66 -11.92 -24.29
N VAL A 71 -8.42 -11.37 -23.11
CA VAL A 71 -8.15 -12.15 -21.89
C VAL A 71 -9.44 -12.53 -21.15
N ASN A 72 -10.57 -11.80 -21.38
CA ASN A 72 -11.77 -11.86 -20.54
C ASN A 72 -13.08 -12.41 -21.15
N PRO A 73 -13.18 -13.01 -22.34
CA PRO A 73 -14.45 -13.60 -22.74
C PRO A 73 -14.69 -14.89 -21.93
N GLY A 74 -15.49 -14.78 -20.86
CA GLY A 74 -15.95 -15.95 -20.08
C GLY A 74 -14.92 -16.56 -19.14
N LYS A 75 -13.91 -15.81 -18.66
CA LYS A 75 -12.94 -16.30 -17.68
C LYS A 75 -13.51 -16.34 -16.27
N PRO A 76 -13.04 -17.29 -15.46
CA PRO A 76 -13.40 -17.38 -14.06
C PRO A 76 -12.97 -16.13 -13.30
N ASP A 77 -13.62 -15.87 -12.18
CA ASP A 77 -13.23 -14.83 -11.24
C ASP A 77 -11.74 -14.94 -10.87
N LEU A 78 -11.13 -13.78 -10.59
CA LEU A 78 -9.82 -13.73 -9.98
C LEU A 78 -9.96 -14.08 -8.49
N THR A 79 -8.89 -14.60 -7.91
CA THR A 79 -8.84 -14.92 -6.48
C THR A 79 -7.95 -13.92 -5.75
N VAL A 80 -8.45 -13.36 -4.67
CA VAL A 80 -7.67 -12.59 -3.69
C VAL A 80 -7.46 -13.47 -2.47
N HIS A 81 -6.21 -13.80 -2.19
CA HIS A 81 -5.81 -14.50 -0.98
C HIS A 81 -5.63 -13.51 0.17
N GLY A 82 -6.05 -13.89 1.37
CA GLY A 82 -5.85 -13.05 2.54
C GLY A 82 -6.03 -13.81 3.85
N ARG A 83 -5.56 -13.19 4.91
CA ARG A 83 -5.66 -13.71 6.28
C ARG A 83 -6.66 -12.86 7.05
N LEU A 84 -7.80 -13.46 7.41
CA LEU A 84 -8.80 -12.86 8.29
C LEU A 84 -8.53 -13.28 9.73
N CYS A 85 -8.31 -12.31 10.60
CA CYS A 85 -8.19 -12.49 12.05
C CYS A 85 -9.36 -11.79 12.75
N LEU A 86 -10.00 -12.47 13.69
CA LEU A 86 -11.08 -11.97 14.51
C LEU A 86 -10.63 -11.84 15.97
N PRO A 87 -11.10 -10.84 16.71
CA PRO A 87 -10.86 -10.75 18.16
C PRO A 87 -11.52 -11.89 18.91
N HIS A 88 -11.04 -12.18 20.11
CA HIS A 88 -11.50 -13.32 20.92
C HIS A 88 -12.99 -13.27 21.28
N ASP A 89 -13.57 -12.09 21.39
CA ASP A 89 -14.94 -11.88 21.90
C ASP A 89 -16.02 -12.06 20.81
N GLY A 90 -15.63 -12.34 19.57
CA GLY A 90 -16.51 -12.80 18.50
C GLY A 90 -17.54 -11.81 17.94
N GLN A 91 -17.80 -10.68 18.61
CA GLN A 91 -18.72 -9.64 18.16
C GLN A 91 -17.98 -8.37 17.80
N VAL A 92 -17.47 -8.30 16.59
CA VAL A 92 -16.80 -7.11 16.07
C VAL A 92 -17.57 -6.54 14.89
N LYS A 93 -17.80 -5.23 14.89
CA LYS A 93 -18.48 -4.53 13.80
C LYS A 93 -17.51 -3.84 12.85
N THR A 94 -16.27 -3.54 13.30
CA THR A 94 -15.25 -2.84 12.52
C THR A 94 -14.17 -3.81 12.06
N VAL A 95 -13.95 -3.85 10.74
CA VAL A 95 -12.84 -4.59 10.12
C VAL A 95 -11.84 -3.63 9.48
N MET A 96 -10.56 -3.94 9.64
CA MET A 96 -9.49 -3.30 8.90
C MET A 96 -9.14 -4.14 7.67
N LEU A 97 -9.30 -3.58 6.47
CA LEU A 97 -8.83 -4.17 5.21
C LEU A 97 -7.43 -3.63 4.94
N ALA A 98 -6.41 -4.47 5.10
CA ALA A 98 -5.01 -4.08 5.12
C ALA A 98 -4.29 -4.44 3.81
N LEU A 99 -3.66 -3.42 3.19
CA LEU A 99 -3.04 -3.45 1.86
C LEU A 99 -1.53 -3.22 1.97
N HIS A 100 -0.73 -4.19 1.58
CA HIS A 100 0.73 -4.11 1.59
C HIS A 100 1.30 -3.23 0.45
N GLY A 101 2.57 -2.82 0.56
CA GLY A 101 3.32 -2.08 -0.46
C GLY A 101 3.75 -2.94 -1.66
N ILE A 102 4.47 -2.33 -2.62
CA ILE A 102 5.13 -3.12 -3.69
C ILE A 102 6.15 -4.07 -3.07
N THR A 103 6.41 -5.18 -3.74
CA THR A 103 7.40 -6.18 -3.33
C THR A 103 7.19 -6.77 -1.93
N TYR A 104 5.95 -6.70 -1.43
CA TYR A 104 5.52 -7.33 -0.18
C TYR A 104 4.29 -8.22 -0.42
N ASN A 105 3.91 -8.97 0.60
CA ASN A 105 2.69 -9.78 0.68
C ASN A 105 1.93 -9.48 1.98
N ASN A 106 0.84 -10.21 2.27
CA ASN A 106 0.05 -10.01 3.50
C ASN A 106 0.85 -10.20 4.79
N GLY A 107 2.00 -10.88 4.73
CA GLY A 107 2.93 -11.06 5.84
C GLY A 107 3.45 -9.75 6.42
N TYR A 108 3.45 -8.64 5.68
CA TYR A 108 3.80 -7.32 6.19
C TYR A 108 2.93 -6.90 7.39
N TRP A 109 1.67 -7.29 7.39
CA TRP A 109 0.72 -7.04 8.48
C TRP A 109 0.68 -8.18 9.50
N ASN A 110 1.23 -9.35 9.13
CA ASN A 110 1.19 -10.60 9.89
C ASN A 110 2.59 -11.14 10.21
N VAL A 111 3.51 -10.27 10.58
CA VAL A 111 4.92 -10.63 10.83
C VAL A 111 5.02 -11.77 11.84
N GLY A 112 5.67 -12.87 11.44
CA GLY A 112 5.89 -14.04 12.29
C GLY A 112 7.15 -13.96 13.16
N PHE A 113 8.06 -13.01 12.85
CA PHE A 113 9.24 -12.75 13.67
C PHE A 113 8.90 -11.84 14.85
N GLU A 114 9.15 -12.27 16.07
CA GLU A 114 8.76 -11.55 17.31
C GLU A 114 7.33 -10.96 17.19
N PRO A 115 6.30 -11.84 17.03
CA PRO A 115 4.96 -11.38 16.64
C PRO A 115 4.27 -10.49 17.68
N GLU A 116 4.67 -10.57 18.95
CA GLU A 116 4.20 -9.66 20.00
C GLU A 116 4.66 -8.23 19.79
N LYS A 117 5.70 -8.02 18.98
CA LYS A 117 6.28 -6.71 18.70
C LYS A 117 5.96 -6.20 17.30
N TYR A 118 5.98 -7.08 16.29
CA TYR A 118 5.94 -6.68 14.89
C TYR A 118 4.66 -7.08 14.15
N ASN A 119 3.75 -7.85 14.78
CA ASN A 119 2.53 -8.29 14.14
C ASN A 119 1.38 -7.31 14.37
N TYR A 120 1.13 -6.45 13.38
CA TYR A 120 0.05 -5.47 13.43
C TYR A 120 -1.33 -6.12 13.55
N SER A 121 -1.57 -7.22 12.83
CA SER A 121 -2.86 -7.92 12.89
C SER A 121 -3.17 -8.43 14.29
N ARG A 122 -2.19 -9.01 14.95
CA ARG A 122 -2.33 -9.44 16.36
C ARG A 122 -2.60 -8.26 17.28
N TYR A 123 -1.82 -7.18 17.12
CA TYR A 123 -1.98 -5.97 17.94
C TYR A 123 -3.41 -5.39 17.83
N MET A 124 -3.96 -5.35 16.62
CA MET A 124 -5.30 -4.81 16.39
C MET A 124 -6.41 -5.78 16.82
N THR A 125 -6.22 -7.11 16.68
CA THR A 125 -7.20 -8.09 17.19
C THR A 125 -7.22 -8.11 18.71
N ASP A 126 -6.09 -7.95 19.37
CA ASP A 126 -6.02 -7.80 20.83
C ASP A 126 -6.71 -6.48 21.30
N ALA A 127 -6.81 -5.49 20.44
CA ALA A 127 -7.56 -4.24 20.67
C ALA A 127 -9.05 -4.32 20.27
N GLY A 128 -9.54 -5.49 19.85
CA GLY A 128 -10.95 -5.73 19.54
C GLY A 128 -11.37 -5.51 18.08
N TYR A 129 -10.44 -5.20 17.17
CA TYR A 129 -10.75 -5.06 15.74
C TYR A 129 -10.62 -6.38 14.99
N ALA A 130 -11.44 -6.59 13.97
CA ALA A 130 -11.12 -7.58 12.95
C ALA A 130 -10.11 -6.99 11.97
N ILE A 131 -9.26 -7.85 11.38
CA ILE A 131 -8.36 -7.45 10.31
C ILE A 131 -8.36 -8.49 9.19
N PHE A 132 -8.49 -8.03 7.95
CA PHE A 132 -8.32 -8.82 6.74
C PHE A 132 -7.13 -8.28 5.97
N ALA A 133 -5.98 -8.90 6.14
CA ALA A 133 -4.75 -8.57 5.43
C ALA A 133 -4.65 -9.41 4.16
N ILE A 134 -4.60 -8.76 3.00
CA ILE A 134 -4.65 -9.43 1.70
C ILE A 134 -3.31 -9.42 0.98
N ASP A 135 -3.12 -10.41 0.12
CA ASP A 135 -2.20 -10.33 -1.00
C ASP A 135 -2.90 -9.56 -2.14
N ARG A 136 -2.34 -8.44 -2.58
CA ARG A 136 -2.88 -7.70 -3.73
C ARG A 136 -2.80 -8.57 -4.99
N LEU A 137 -3.60 -8.28 -6.01
CA LEU A 137 -3.47 -8.97 -7.30
C LEU A 137 -2.02 -8.87 -7.80
N GLY A 138 -1.47 -10.00 -8.23
CA GLY A 138 -0.07 -10.09 -8.66
C GLY A 138 0.92 -10.46 -7.55
N ALA A 139 0.54 -10.40 -6.27
CA ALA A 139 1.40 -10.73 -5.14
C ALA A 139 0.93 -11.99 -4.39
N GLY A 140 1.79 -12.54 -3.55
CA GLY A 140 1.53 -13.65 -2.64
C GLY A 140 0.88 -14.86 -3.32
N LYS A 141 -0.22 -15.32 -2.76
CA LYS A 141 -1.04 -16.42 -3.28
C LYS A 141 -2.23 -15.93 -4.13
N SER A 142 -2.46 -14.62 -4.25
CA SER A 142 -3.50 -14.06 -5.12
C SER A 142 -3.24 -14.36 -6.60
N SER A 143 -4.29 -14.28 -7.41
CA SER A 143 -4.20 -14.45 -8.86
C SER A 143 -3.11 -13.60 -9.51
N LYS A 144 -2.47 -14.16 -10.53
CA LYS A 144 -1.38 -13.54 -11.30
C LYS A 144 -1.86 -13.23 -12.74
N PRO A 145 -2.76 -12.24 -12.93
CA PRO A 145 -3.21 -11.87 -14.26
C PRO A 145 -2.07 -11.26 -15.08
N PRO A 146 -2.28 -11.02 -16.41
CA PRO A 146 -1.27 -10.35 -17.22
C PRO A 146 -0.79 -9.05 -16.57
N ALA A 147 0.51 -8.91 -16.38
CA ALA A 147 1.11 -7.86 -15.57
C ALA A 147 0.71 -6.43 -15.99
N ALA A 148 0.51 -6.19 -17.31
CA ALA A 148 0.11 -4.90 -17.85
C ALA A 148 -1.31 -4.47 -17.42
N LEU A 149 -2.16 -5.40 -16.99
CA LEU A 149 -3.53 -5.13 -16.56
C LEU A 149 -3.66 -4.91 -15.05
N VAL A 150 -2.66 -5.30 -14.29
CA VAL A 150 -2.62 -5.06 -12.82
C VAL A 150 -2.11 -3.64 -12.58
N THR A 151 -3.00 -2.69 -12.66
CA THR A 151 -2.73 -1.25 -12.48
C THR A 151 -3.22 -0.76 -11.13
N LEU A 152 -2.91 0.48 -10.79
CA LEU A 152 -3.44 1.14 -9.59
C LEU A 152 -4.97 1.17 -9.58
N ASP A 153 -5.59 1.40 -10.75
CA ASP A 153 -7.05 1.40 -10.88
C ASP A 153 -7.67 0.03 -10.72
N ALA A 154 -7.04 -1.00 -11.29
CA ALA A 154 -7.45 -2.38 -11.12
C ALA A 154 -7.37 -2.83 -9.65
N GLN A 155 -6.29 -2.45 -8.96
CA GLN A 155 -6.14 -2.70 -7.52
C GLN A 155 -7.21 -1.96 -6.70
N ALA A 156 -7.51 -0.70 -7.02
CA ALA A 156 -8.57 0.07 -6.36
C ALA A 156 -9.96 -0.56 -6.59
N ALA A 157 -10.26 -0.99 -7.82
CA ALA A 157 -11.51 -1.67 -8.15
C ALA A 157 -11.64 -3.02 -7.41
N MET A 158 -10.55 -3.76 -7.28
CA MET A 158 -10.50 -5.00 -6.49
C MET A 158 -10.81 -4.72 -5.01
N VAL A 159 -10.23 -3.68 -4.41
CA VAL A 159 -10.49 -3.29 -3.02
C VAL A 159 -11.95 -2.90 -2.81
N HIS A 160 -12.54 -2.12 -3.72
CA HIS A 160 -13.97 -1.80 -3.72
C HIS A 160 -14.86 -3.06 -3.68
N GLN A 161 -14.55 -4.10 -4.47
CA GLN A 161 -15.28 -5.36 -4.41
C GLN A 161 -15.13 -6.06 -3.04
N LEU A 162 -13.95 -6.01 -2.44
CA LEU A 162 -13.73 -6.60 -1.11
C LEU A 162 -14.49 -5.87 -0.01
N ILE A 163 -14.57 -4.52 -0.05
CA ILE A 163 -15.39 -3.74 0.89
C ILE A 163 -16.85 -4.19 0.83
N GLY A 164 -17.42 -4.30 -0.37
CA GLY A 164 -18.79 -4.80 -0.54
C GLY A 164 -18.98 -6.19 0.06
N LYS A 165 -18.05 -7.12 -0.21
CA LYS A 165 -18.08 -8.49 0.31
C LYS A 165 -17.96 -8.57 1.84
N LEU A 166 -17.10 -7.74 2.44
CA LEU A 166 -16.98 -7.63 3.92
C LEU A 166 -18.30 -7.15 4.53
N ARG A 167 -18.96 -6.17 3.92
CA ARG A 167 -20.26 -5.65 4.38
C ARG A 167 -21.40 -6.65 4.23
N HIS A 168 -21.37 -7.51 3.21
CA HIS A 168 -22.38 -8.53 2.97
C HIS A 168 -22.16 -9.83 3.76
N GLY A 169 -20.98 -10.03 4.33
CA GLY A 169 -20.61 -11.25 5.03
C GLY A 169 -20.10 -12.38 4.11
N ASP A 170 -19.75 -12.05 2.87
CA ASP A 170 -19.25 -13.02 1.90
C ASP A 170 -17.79 -13.43 2.18
N ILE A 171 -17.10 -12.69 3.06
CA ILE A 171 -15.76 -13.00 3.50
C ILE A 171 -15.80 -13.57 4.91
N GLY A 172 -15.50 -14.85 4.99
CA GLY A 172 -15.42 -15.54 6.28
C GLY A 172 -16.75 -15.72 7.02
N GLY A 173 -17.89 -15.43 6.39
CA GLY A 173 -19.21 -15.58 7.01
C GLY A 173 -19.51 -14.54 8.09
N HIS A 174 -18.70 -13.47 8.19
CA HIS A 174 -18.89 -12.39 9.16
C HIS A 174 -19.25 -11.10 8.46
N ARG A 175 -20.34 -10.45 8.89
CA ARG A 175 -20.80 -9.19 8.34
C ARG A 175 -20.25 -8.02 9.15
N PHE A 176 -19.52 -7.12 8.50
CA PHE A 176 -18.96 -5.93 9.14
C PHE A 176 -19.79 -4.69 8.81
N GLU A 177 -20.09 -3.88 9.83
CA GLU A 177 -20.80 -2.62 9.67
C GLU A 177 -19.85 -1.50 9.23
N ARG A 178 -18.58 -1.56 9.66
CA ARG A 178 -17.55 -0.57 9.39
C ARG A 178 -16.31 -1.19 8.76
N VAL A 179 -15.78 -0.51 7.75
CA VAL A 179 -14.55 -0.91 7.06
C VAL A 179 -13.55 0.24 7.10
N VAL A 180 -12.39 -0.03 7.69
CA VAL A 180 -11.23 0.87 7.64
C VAL A 180 -10.24 0.34 6.62
N LEU A 181 -9.87 1.14 5.62
CA LEU A 181 -8.74 0.78 4.75
C LEU A 181 -7.43 1.14 5.45
N VAL A 182 -6.51 0.19 5.50
CA VAL A 182 -5.16 0.41 6.05
C VAL A 182 -4.14 0.12 4.96
N GLY A 183 -3.43 1.16 4.50
CA GLY A 183 -2.46 1.06 3.43
C GLY A 183 -1.02 1.27 3.90
N TYR A 184 -0.09 0.55 3.27
CA TYR A 184 1.34 0.79 3.37
C TYR A 184 1.92 1.07 1.98
N SER A 185 2.65 2.18 1.81
CA SER A 185 3.34 2.54 0.57
C SER A 185 2.40 2.49 -0.65
N TYR A 186 2.61 1.63 -1.62
CA TYR A 186 1.69 1.44 -2.75
C TYR A 186 0.28 1.00 -2.31
N GLY A 187 0.15 0.30 -1.18
CA GLY A 187 -1.13 0.03 -0.54
C GLY A 187 -1.84 1.32 -0.11
N SER A 188 -1.09 2.34 0.34
CA SER A 188 -1.61 3.68 0.62
C SER A 188 -2.06 4.41 -0.65
N ALA A 189 -1.29 4.29 -1.74
CA ALA A 189 -1.71 4.79 -3.06
C ALA A 189 -3.04 4.16 -3.50
N THR A 190 -3.16 2.84 -3.33
CA THR A 190 -4.38 2.08 -3.64
C THR A 190 -5.54 2.54 -2.78
N THR A 191 -5.31 2.76 -1.48
CA THR A 191 -6.31 3.28 -0.53
C THR A 191 -6.81 4.67 -0.96
N TRP A 192 -5.90 5.61 -1.26
CA TRP A 192 -6.30 6.94 -1.72
C TRP A 192 -7.06 6.87 -3.06
N ARG A 193 -6.61 6.00 -3.97
CA ARG A 193 -7.27 5.85 -5.27
C ARG A 193 -8.66 5.24 -5.16
N GLU A 194 -8.80 4.20 -4.37
CA GLU A 194 -10.08 3.56 -4.08
C GLU A 194 -11.05 4.57 -3.46
N THR A 195 -10.64 5.18 -2.35
CA THR A 195 -11.50 6.09 -1.59
C THR A 195 -11.84 7.36 -2.38
N SER A 196 -10.91 7.91 -3.17
CA SER A 196 -11.20 9.06 -4.03
C SER A 196 -12.23 8.76 -5.13
N LYS A 197 -12.33 7.50 -5.54
CA LYS A 197 -13.23 7.06 -6.63
C LYS A 197 -14.57 6.55 -6.12
N TYR A 198 -14.57 5.72 -5.07
CA TYR A 198 -15.75 5.02 -4.60
C TYR A 198 -16.27 5.56 -3.25
N ASN A 199 -15.37 6.02 -2.39
CA ASN A 199 -15.69 6.67 -1.11
C ASN A 199 -16.62 5.82 -0.22
N ASP A 200 -16.41 4.51 -0.21
CA ASP A 200 -17.25 3.52 0.48
C ASP A 200 -16.60 2.88 1.72
N ALA A 201 -15.35 3.19 2.01
CA ALA A 201 -14.75 2.95 3.32
C ALA A 201 -15.33 3.92 4.37
N ASP A 202 -15.26 3.58 5.66
CA ASP A 202 -15.71 4.45 6.76
C ASP A 202 -14.59 5.34 7.29
N ALA A 203 -13.33 4.91 7.19
CA ALA A 203 -12.13 5.68 7.50
C ALA A 203 -10.94 5.08 6.75
N ILE A 204 -9.85 5.86 6.63
CA ILE A 204 -8.61 5.36 6.04
C ILE A 204 -7.40 5.72 6.90
N ILE A 205 -6.47 4.76 7.01
CA ILE A 205 -5.15 4.92 7.62
C ILE A 205 -4.13 4.59 6.56
N THR A 206 -3.24 5.53 6.25
CA THR A 206 -2.21 5.34 5.25
C THR A 206 -0.84 5.59 5.84
N THR A 207 0.12 4.75 5.50
CA THR A 207 1.48 4.82 6.03
C THR A 207 2.48 4.90 4.91
N ALA A 208 3.60 5.58 5.17
CA ALA A 208 4.70 5.67 4.22
C ALA A 208 4.26 6.18 2.83
N TRP A 209 3.56 7.31 2.83
CA TRP A 209 2.97 7.91 1.64
C TRP A 209 2.91 9.45 1.76
N GLY A 210 2.55 10.14 0.66
CA GLY A 210 2.37 11.59 0.66
C GLY A 210 1.93 12.12 -0.69
N SER A 211 1.57 13.40 -0.73
CA SER A 211 1.17 14.11 -1.93
C SER A 211 2.35 14.61 -2.77
N THR A 212 3.55 14.58 -2.21
CA THR A 212 4.81 14.86 -2.91
C THR A 212 5.78 13.71 -2.75
N PHE A 213 6.67 13.52 -3.73
CA PHE A 213 7.70 12.50 -3.63
C PHE A 213 9.05 12.99 -4.12
N GLN A 214 10.11 12.37 -3.65
CA GLN A 214 11.48 12.64 -4.08
C GLN A 214 11.90 11.73 -5.22
N ASN A 215 12.26 12.30 -6.34
CA ASN A 215 12.69 11.55 -7.52
C ASN A 215 13.97 10.72 -7.30
N GLY A 216 14.95 11.27 -6.58
CA GLY A 216 16.25 10.62 -6.38
C GLY A 216 16.11 9.24 -5.72
N PRO A 217 15.55 9.13 -4.50
CA PRO A 217 15.31 7.86 -3.84
C PRO A 217 14.42 6.92 -4.65
N LEU A 218 13.35 7.43 -5.28
CA LEU A 218 12.44 6.62 -6.06
C LEU A 218 13.11 6.00 -7.29
N LEU A 219 13.89 6.79 -8.04
CA LEU A 219 14.65 6.29 -9.18
C LEU A 219 15.71 5.26 -8.77
N ARG A 220 16.34 5.44 -7.61
CA ARG A 220 17.27 4.45 -7.06
C ARG A 220 16.59 3.10 -6.83
N VAL A 221 15.40 3.08 -6.22
CA VAL A 221 14.63 1.83 -6.05
C VAL A 221 14.26 1.23 -7.40
N PHE A 222 13.74 2.03 -8.33
CA PHE A 222 13.34 1.53 -9.64
C PHE A 222 14.49 0.99 -10.46
N SER A 223 15.72 1.52 -10.26
CA SER A 223 16.92 0.99 -10.93
C SER A 223 17.32 -0.40 -10.43
N THR A 224 16.77 -0.86 -9.30
CA THR A 224 17.01 -2.20 -8.76
C THR A 224 15.99 -3.23 -9.23
N PHE A 225 14.91 -2.83 -9.91
CA PHE A 225 13.92 -3.77 -10.42
C PHE A 225 14.51 -4.64 -11.53
N GLN A 226 14.20 -5.92 -11.43
CA GLN A 226 14.58 -6.93 -12.41
C GLN A 226 13.37 -7.82 -12.73
N PRO A 227 13.37 -8.52 -13.89
CA PRO A 227 12.37 -9.55 -14.17
C PRO A 227 12.32 -10.58 -13.03
N ALA A 228 11.13 -10.86 -12.52
CA ALA A 228 10.94 -11.78 -11.39
C ALA A 228 11.52 -13.16 -11.66
N GLN A 229 11.51 -13.62 -12.93
CA GLN A 229 12.05 -14.91 -13.35
C GLN A 229 13.55 -15.08 -13.12
N LEU A 230 14.29 -13.97 -12.92
CA LEU A 230 15.72 -14.01 -12.57
C LEU A 230 15.97 -14.36 -11.10
N ASP A 231 14.93 -14.28 -10.26
CA ASP A 231 14.98 -14.68 -8.88
C ASP A 231 14.46 -16.12 -8.74
N PRO A 232 15.23 -17.02 -8.10
CA PRO A 232 14.79 -18.40 -7.88
C PRO A 232 13.46 -18.54 -7.15
N GLN A 233 13.12 -17.60 -6.25
CA GLN A 233 11.87 -17.57 -5.48
C GLN A 233 10.66 -17.27 -6.38
N PHE A 234 10.85 -16.51 -7.47
CA PHE A 234 9.78 -16.02 -8.33
C PHE A 234 9.89 -16.53 -9.78
N ARG A 235 10.66 -17.61 -9.99
CA ARG A 235 10.94 -18.16 -11.33
C ARG A 235 9.69 -18.42 -12.17
N ASP A 236 8.60 -18.82 -11.51
CA ASP A 236 7.34 -19.21 -12.16
C ASP A 236 6.36 -18.03 -12.38
N ARG A 237 6.76 -16.81 -12.04
CA ARG A 237 5.92 -15.63 -12.29
C ARG A 237 5.76 -15.38 -13.78
N PRO A 238 4.57 -14.93 -14.24
CA PRO A 238 4.35 -14.57 -15.65
C PRO A 238 5.28 -13.43 -16.11
N PRO A 239 5.50 -13.26 -17.42
CA PRO A 239 6.24 -12.12 -17.97
C PRO A 239 5.66 -10.77 -17.53
N GLY A 240 6.54 -9.79 -17.31
CA GLY A 240 6.17 -8.45 -16.85
C GLY A 240 6.00 -8.33 -15.32
N TYR A 241 6.17 -9.43 -14.57
CA TYR A 241 6.35 -9.38 -13.13
C TYR A 241 7.78 -9.02 -12.80
N LEU A 242 7.95 -8.16 -11.81
CA LEU A 242 9.24 -7.62 -11.39
C LEU A 242 9.45 -7.91 -9.90
N THR A 243 10.72 -7.96 -9.47
CA THR A 243 11.11 -8.01 -8.07
C THR A 243 12.30 -7.08 -7.84
N LEU A 244 12.59 -6.77 -6.58
CA LEU A 244 13.84 -6.11 -6.23
C LEU A 244 15.01 -7.08 -6.47
N GLY A 245 16.06 -6.60 -7.14
CA GLY A 245 17.31 -7.36 -7.22
C GLY A 245 17.94 -7.52 -5.83
N PRO A 246 18.94 -8.40 -5.68
CA PRO A 246 19.58 -8.70 -4.38
C PRO A 246 20.09 -7.45 -3.64
N THR A 247 20.47 -6.40 -4.38
CA THR A 247 20.92 -5.12 -3.83
C THR A 247 19.77 -4.18 -3.43
N GLY A 248 18.54 -4.50 -3.75
CA GLY A 248 17.37 -3.65 -3.50
C GLY A 248 16.66 -3.91 -2.17
N ARG A 249 16.91 -5.06 -1.54
CA ARG A 249 16.12 -5.53 -0.39
C ARG A 249 16.54 -4.96 0.96
N ASP A 250 17.83 -4.69 1.15
CA ASP A 250 18.42 -4.28 2.44
C ASP A 250 18.87 -2.81 2.43
N GLN A 251 18.10 -1.95 1.81
CA GLN A 251 18.60 -0.59 1.56
C GLN A 251 18.11 0.42 2.61
N ASP A 252 18.98 1.37 2.91
CA ASP A 252 18.76 2.51 3.78
C ASP A 252 17.50 3.35 3.45
N TYR A 253 16.99 3.27 2.23
CA TYR A 253 15.78 4.00 1.84
C TYR A 253 14.45 3.37 2.33
N PHE A 254 14.47 2.10 2.75
CA PHE A 254 13.29 1.48 3.37
C PHE A 254 13.32 1.52 4.88
N TYR A 255 14.49 1.68 5.50
CA TYR A 255 14.66 1.56 6.93
C TYR A 255 15.48 2.71 7.50
N ASP A 256 15.18 3.12 8.72
CA ASP A 256 16.19 3.72 9.60
C ASP A 256 17.07 2.57 10.13
N LEU A 257 18.26 2.41 9.56
CA LEU A 257 19.15 1.30 9.89
C LEU A 257 19.63 1.34 11.34
N SER A 258 19.56 2.50 12.01
CA SER A 258 19.89 2.62 13.42
C SER A 258 18.83 2.02 14.34
N ASN A 259 17.59 1.87 13.83
CA ASN A 259 16.43 1.42 14.57
C ASN A 259 15.79 0.14 14.01
N VAL A 260 16.48 -0.64 13.21
CA VAL A 260 16.01 -1.94 12.71
C VAL A 260 16.78 -3.09 13.33
N ASP A 261 16.14 -4.24 13.49
CA ASP A 261 16.82 -5.46 13.88
C ASP A 261 17.44 -6.12 12.64
N PRO A 262 18.75 -6.46 12.64
CA PRO A 262 19.36 -7.17 11.52
C PRO A 262 18.69 -8.52 11.18
N LYS A 263 18.02 -9.16 12.16
CA LYS A 263 17.25 -10.39 11.91
C LYS A 263 15.95 -10.06 11.17
N MET A 264 15.33 -8.90 11.46
CA MET A 264 14.15 -8.41 10.75
C MET A 264 14.48 -8.10 9.27
N LEU A 265 15.64 -7.52 8.97
CA LEU A 265 16.06 -7.31 7.57
C LEU A 265 16.13 -8.63 6.80
N ARG A 266 16.70 -9.66 7.41
CA ARG A 266 16.76 -11.00 6.79
C ARG A 266 15.36 -11.60 6.63
N TYR A 267 14.54 -11.54 7.68
CA TYR A 267 13.14 -12.01 7.64
C TYR A 267 12.34 -11.29 6.54
N SER A 268 12.48 -9.99 6.44
CA SER A 268 11.81 -9.20 5.39
C SER A 268 12.24 -9.63 3.99
N ALA A 269 13.54 -9.88 3.79
CA ALA A 269 14.09 -10.25 2.49
C ALA A 269 13.73 -11.69 2.05
N THR A 270 13.30 -12.57 2.97
CA THR A 270 12.97 -13.97 2.65
C THR A 270 11.48 -14.28 2.75
N GLU A 271 10.82 -13.80 3.82
CA GLU A 271 9.43 -14.19 4.12
C GLU A 271 8.40 -13.16 3.63
N LEU A 272 8.79 -11.89 3.56
CA LEU A 272 7.88 -10.81 3.19
C LEU A 272 8.05 -10.36 1.74
N ASP A 273 9.18 -10.70 1.11
CA ASP A 273 9.48 -10.28 -0.26
C ASP A 273 8.53 -10.93 -1.27
N ASP A 274 8.12 -10.17 -2.27
CA ASP A 274 7.24 -10.62 -3.33
C ASP A 274 7.46 -9.80 -4.62
N THR A 275 6.54 -9.93 -5.55
CA THR A 275 6.58 -9.29 -6.85
C THR A 275 5.69 -8.05 -6.93
N LEU A 276 5.99 -7.19 -7.89
CA LEU A 276 5.12 -6.15 -8.41
C LEU A 276 4.95 -6.35 -9.91
N THR A 277 4.06 -5.59 -10.54
CA THR A 277 3.78 -5.74 -11.96
C THR A 277 4.21 -4.52 -12.79
N ALA A 278 4.49 -4.73 -14.06
CA ALA A 278 4.76 -3.63 -15.00
C ALA A 278 3.57 -2.66 -15.09
N GLY A 279 2.33 -3.14 -14.91
CA GLY A 279 1.12 -2.32 -14.89
C GLY A 279 1.08 -1.40 -13.66
N GLU A 280 1.49 -1.88 -12.49
CA GLU A 280 1.62 -1.04 -11.29
C GLU A 280 2.65 0.07 -11.51
N VAL A 281 3.83 -0.26 -12.04
CA VAL A 281 4.87 0.73 -12.35
C VAL A 281 4.38 1.74 -13.39
N ALA A 282 3.78 1.26 -14.49
CA ALA A 282 3.32 2.12 -15.58
C ALA A 282 2.16 3.03 -15.17
N SER A 283 1.26 2.55 -14.31
CA SER A 283 0.13 3.36 -13.81
C SER A 283 0.52 4.31 -12.69
N PHE A 284 1.62 4.04 -12.01
CA PHE A 284 2.16 4.94 -10.99
C PHE A 284 2.65 6.26 -11.61
N TYR A 285 3.51 6.18 -12.62
CA TYR A 285 4.17 7.36 -13.22
C TYR A 285 3.22 8.39 -13.86
N PRO A 286 2.28 8.03 -14.74
CA PRO A 286 1.39 9.02 -15.35
C PRO A 286 0.48 9.72 -14.35
N ARG A 287 0.15 9.03 -13.26
CA ARG A 287 -0.69 9.57 -12.20
C ARG A 287 0.02 10.58 -11.33
N PHE A 288 1.31 10.41 -11.17
CA PHE A 288 2.13 11.23 -10.31
C PHE A 288 2.85 12.36 -11.07
N GLY A 289 2.34 12.76 -12.25
CA GLY A 289 2.86 13.90 -13.02
C GLY A 289 4.32 13.74 -13.38
N ALA A 290 4.80 12.51 -13.56
CA ALA A 290 6.16 12.26 -13.95
C ALA A 290 6.45 13.03 -15.23
N VAL A 291 7.14 14.15 -15.07
CA VAL A 291 7.83 14.81 -16.16
C VAL A 291 8.82 13.79 -16.71
N PRO A 292 8.83 13.53 -18.02
CA PRO A 292 9.82 12.63 -18.59
C PRO A 292 11.20 12.96 -18.05
N LEU A 293 11.98 11.94 -17.68
CA LEU A 293 13.29 12.04 -17.02
C LEU A 293 14.28 13.08 -17.59
N GLY A 294 14.02 13.61 -18.79
CA GLY A 294 14.80 14.65 -19.44
C GLY A 294 14.25 16.08 -19.32
N GLN A 295 13.13 16.30 -18.63
CA GLN A 295 12.46 17.61 -18.58
C GLN A 295 12.31 18.18 -17.16
N VAL A 296 13.04 17.66 -16.16
CA VAL A 296 13.00 18.24 -14.79
C VAL A 296 13.71 19.59 -14.82
N PRO A 297 13.01 20.73 -14.74
CA PRO A 297 13.67 22.02 -14.70
C PRO A 297 14.49 22.18 -13.43
N GLY A 298 15.76 22.52 -13.58
CA GLY A 298 16.57 23.06 -12.49
C GLY A 298 17.02 22.07 -11.42
N GLY A 299 16.96 20.75 -11.65
CA GLY A 299 17.48 19.78 -10.69
C GLY A 299 16.60 19.61 -9.42
N SER A 300 15.34 20.03 -9.44
CA SER A 300 14.39 19.77 -8.36
C SER A 300 14.24 18.27 -8.16
N THR A 301 14.56 17.77 -6.97
CA THR A 301 14.42 16.36 -6.57
C THR A 301 13.02 16.06 -6.07
N GLU A 302 12.20 17.09 -5.88
CA GLU A 302 10.82 16.97 -5.36
C GLU A 302 9.80 17.26 -6.46
N LEU A 303 8.89 16.33 -6.72
CA LEU A 303 7.79 16.49 -7.63
C LEU A 303 6.48 16.36 -6.86
N GLU A 304 5.55 17.27 -7.11
CA GLU A 304 4.21 17.20 -6.56
C GLU A 304 3.42 16.10 -7.29
N LEU A 305 2.79 15.20 -6.53
CA LEU A 305 1.99 14.13 -7.10
C LEU A 305 0.66 14.70 -7.67
N PRO A 306 0.20 14.26 -8.85
CA PRO A 306 -1.05 14.74 -9.44
C PRO A 306 -2.30 14.16 -8.78
N LEU A 307 -2.19 13.61 -7.57
CA LEU A 307 -3.31 13.15 -6.75
C LEU A 307 -4.05 14.26 -5.97
N PRO A 308 -3.53 15.47 -5.78
CA PRO A 308 -4.18 16.49 -4.94
C PRO A 308 -5.65 16.74 -5.29
N HIS A 309 -5.97 16.74 -6.59
CA HIS A 309 -7.35 16.95 -7.03
C HIS A 309 -8.26 15.74 -6.79
N GLN A 310 -7.71 14.54 -6.73
CA GLN A 310 -8.44 13.30 -6.46
C GLN A 310 -8.69 13.13 -4.97
N THR A 311 -7.70 13.42 -4.12
CA THR A 311 -7.84 13.36 -2.66
C THR A 311 -8.83 14.39 -2.12
N LYS A 312 -9.12 15.48 -2.86
CA LYS A 312 -10.21 16.42 -2.55
C LYS A 312 -11.60 15.77 -2.57
N SER A 313 -11.79 14.67 -3.26
CA SER A 313 -13.06 13.92 -3.27
C SER A 313 -13.21 12.97 -2.07
N ILE A 314 -12.15 12.73 -1.30
CA ILE A 314 -12.21 11.90 -0.09
C ILE A 314 -13.01 12.64 0.98
N THR A 315 -14.05 12.00 1.49
CA THR A 315 -14.96 12.56 2.51
C THR A 315 -15.02 11.75 3.80
N VAL A 316 -14.15 10.75 3.93
CA VAL A 316 -14.05 9.93 5.14
C VAL A 316 -12.84 10.34 5.98
N PRO A 317 -12.89 10.15 7.32
CA PRO A 317 -11.75 10.43 8.18
C PRO A 317 -10.47 9.78 7.66
N THR A 318 -9.43 10.59 7.52
CA THR A 318 -8.18 10.22 6.86
C THR A 318 -6.99 10.46 7.78
N PHE A 319 -6.17 9.44 7.96
CA PHE A 319 -4.94 9.51 8.75
C PHE A 319 -3.72 9.11 7.93
N LEU A 320 -2.70 9.95 7.96
CA LEU A 320 -1.40 9.69 7.34
C LEU A 320 -0.32 9.54 8.41
N VAL A 321 0.46 8.47 8.34
CA VAL A 321 1.55 8.19 9.29
C VAL A 321 2.85 7.95 8.54
N ASN A 322 3.85 8.78 8.78
CA ASN A 322 5.19 8.64 8.19
C ASN A 322 6.26 8.55 9.28
N GLY A 323 7.43 8.03 8.93
CA GLY A 323 8.60 8.05 9.80
C GLY A 323 9.42 9.34 9.62
N THR A 324 10.20 9.75 10.62
CA THR A 324 11.15 10.86 10.48
C THR A 324 12.23 10.59 9.41
N GLY A 325 12.53 9.32 9.16
CA GLY A 325 13.49 8.85 8.14
C GLY A 325 12.84 8.45 6.80
N GLU A 326 11.58 8.83 6.55
CA GLU A 326 10.90 8.58 5.28
C GLU A 326 11.55 9.36 4.13
N LEU A 327 12.19 8.65 3.20
CA LEU A 327 12.99 9.26 2.14
C LEU A 327 12.19 9.56 0.86
N PHE A 328 11.03 8.93 0.66
CA PHE A 328 10.28 9.05 -0.59
C PHE A 328 9.28 10.20 -0.57
N PHE A 329 8.60 10.43 0.57
CA PHE A 329 7.40 11.25 0.63
C PHE A 329 7.49 12.42 1.62
N CYS A 330 8.62 12.60 2.29
CA CYS A 330 8.79 13.62 3.32
C CYS A 330 9.55 14.87 2.89
N GLY A 331 9.67 15.12 1.61
CA GLY A 331 10.38 16.27 1.07
C GLY A 331 11.92 16.14 1.19
N VAL A 332 12.63 17.09 0.60
CA VAL A 332 14.09 17.09 0.59
C VAL A 332 14.62 17.13 2.03
N ASN A 333 15.54 16.20 2.36
CA ASN A 333 16.07 16.02 3.70
C ASN A 333 14.99 15.79 4.78
N GLN A 334 13.90 15.13 4.42
CA GLN A 334 12.74 14.81 5.27
C GLN A 334 12.10 16.03 5.96
N GLN A 335 12.20 17.20 5.34
CA GLN A 335 11.75 18.47 5.93
C GLN A 335 10.27 18.49 6.31
N HIS A 336 9.43 17.70 5.63
CA HIS A 336 7.99 17.61 5.90
C HIS A 336 7.65 16.64 7.04
N CYS A 337 8.59 15.77 7.43
CA CYS A 337 8.39 14.78 8.50
C CYS A 337 9.22 15.07 9.77
N THR A 338 9.57 16.34 9.99
CA THR A 338 10.27 16.76 11.20
C THR A 338 9.37 16.73 12.44
N SER A 339 8.06 16.80 12.24
CA SER A 339 7.03 16.69 13.28
C SER A 339 5.67 16.34 12.69
N SER A 340 4.76 15.83 13.51
CA SER A 340 3.37 15.59 13.12
C SER A 340 2.66 16.87 12.65
N GLN A 341 2.95 18.00 13.30
CA GLN A 341 2.39 19.30 12.91
C GLN A 341 2.86 19.73 11.52
N GLU A 342 4.15 19.53 11.21
CA GLU A 342 4.68 19.89 9.90
C GLU A 342 4.09 19.00 8.80
N LEU A 343 4.02 17.70 9.01
CA LEU A 343 3.38 16.78 8.08
C LEU A 343 1.89 17.13 7.88
N GLN A 344 1.17 17.41 8.97
CA GLN A 344 -0.21 17.89 8.94
C GLN A 344 -0.36 19.13 8.07
N ARG A 345 0.50 20.14 8.30
CA ARG A 345 0.50 21.40 7.57
C ARG A 345 0.76 21.21 6.07
N GLN A 346 1.69 20.33 5.72
CA GLN A 346 2.05 20.05 4.31
C GLN A 346 0.95 19.30 3.56
N GLU A 347 0.32 18.33 4.19
CA GLU A 347 -0.59 17.40 3.53
C GLU A 347 -2.05 17.85 3.56
N SER A 348 -2.51 18.56 4.60
CA SER A 348 -3.93 18.95 4.75
C SER A 348 -4.49 19.75 3.58
N LYS A 349 -3.66 20.54 2.90
CA LYS A 349 -4.05 21.33 1.72
C LYS A 349 -4.57 20.49 0.54
N TYR A 350 -4.22 19.22 0.50
CA TYR A 350 -4.61 18.28 -0.56
C TYR A 350 -5.93 17.55 -0.28
N PHE A 351 -6.49 17.70 0.91
CA PHE A 351 -7.74 17.06 1.31
C PHE A 351 -8.88 18.06 1.45
N SER A 352 -10.12 17.56 1.40
CA SER A 352 -11.31 18.35 1.74
C SER A 352 -11.46 18.45 3.26
N GLU A 353 -12.23 19.42 3.75
CA GLU A 353 -12.57 19.51 5.17
C GLU A 353 -13.31 18.25 5.67
N ALA A 354 -14.15 17.66 4.81
CA ALA A 354 -14.91 16.45 5.13
C ALA A 354 -14.01 15.23 5.39
N ALA A 355 -12.76 15.24 4.89
CA ALA A 355 -11.79 14.18 5.17
C ALA A 355 -11.29 14.18 6.62
N CYS A 356 -11.57 15.22 7.41
CA CYS A 356 -11.07 15.34 8.79
C CYS A 356 -9.60 14.93 8.90
N PHE A 357 -8.78 15.36 7.94
CA PHE A 357 -7.42 14.88 7.73
C PHE A 357 -6.53 15.11 8.94
N ARG A 358 -5.84 14.07 9.35
CA ARG A 358 -4.82 14.09 10.42
C ARG A 358 -3.54 13.41 9.93
N ALA A 359 -2.41 13.85 10.50
CA ALA A 359 -1.12 13.24 10.25
C ALA A 359 -0.30 13.04 11.52
N ALA A 360 0.54 12.01 11.53
CA ALA A 360 1.50 11.76 12.60
C ALA A 360 2.86 11.34 12.03
N VAL A 361 3.92 11.64 12.78
CA VAL A 361 5.28 11.25 12.47
C VAL A 361 5.83 10.35 13.57
N ILE A 362 6.35 9.19 13.17
CA ILE A 362 6.97 8.22 14.06
C ILE A 362 8.48 8.50 14.11
N PRO A 363 9.02 8.83 15.27
CA PRO A 363 10.45 9.13 15.40
C PRO A 363 11.30 7.89 15.10
N ASN A 364 12.49 8.12 14.54
CA ASN A 364 13.48 7.08 14.25
C ASN A 364 12.92 5.91 13.41
N SER A 365 12.04 6.20 12.47
CA SER A 365 11.46 5.21 11.56
C SER A 365 11.63 5.65 10.13
N GLY A 366 12.00 4.70 9.26
CA GLY A 366 12.04 4.86 7.82
C GLY A 366 10.69 4.54 7.17
N HIS A 367 10.74 4.13 5.90
CA HIS A 367 9.57 3.77 5.11
C HIS A 367 8.78 2.57 5.68
N ASN A 368 9.49 1.56 6.20
CA ASN A 368 8.89 0.34 6.77
C ASN A 368 8.56 0.48 8.25
N LEU A 369 7.53 1.25 8.60
CA LEU A 369 7.16 1.54 10.00
C LEU A 369 6.95 0.27 10.85
N ASN A 370 6.28 -0.73 10.30
CA ASN A 370 5.94 -1.98 11.00
C ASN A 370 7.15 -2.88 11.28
N LEU A 371 8.27 -2.64 10.61
CA LEU A 371 9.46 -3.48 10.68
C LEU A 371 10.62 -2.82 11.45
N GLN A 372 10.36 -1.66 12.06
CA GLN A 372 11.32 -0.94 12.91
C GLN A 372 11.17 -1.36 14.38
N ARG A 373 12.20 -1.20 15.20
CA ARG A 373 12.18 -1.61 16.62
C ARG A 373 11.05 -0.95 17.42
N ASN A 374 10.61 0.22 17.00
CA ASN A 374 9.52 0.99 17.60
C ASN A 374 8.17 0.80 16.89
N ALA A 375 7.98 -0.27 16.13
CA ALA A 375 6.70 -0.62 15.52
C ALA A 375 5.50 -0.55 16.49
N PRO A 376 5.59 -0.99 17.76
CA PRO A 376 4.48 -0.87 18.70
C PRO A 376 4.01 0.58 18.91
N PHE A 377 4.90 1.57 18.82
CA PHE A 377 4.50 2.97 18.89
C PHE A 377 3.73 3.43 17.65
N ALA A 378 4.12 2.94 16.46
CA ALA A 378 3.37 3.19 15.24
C ALA A 378 1.98 2.52 15.30
N PHE A 379 1.89 1.30 15.82
CA PHE A 379 0.62 0.58 16.00
C PHE A 379 -0.32 1.29 16.95
N GLU A 380 0.21 1.74 18.10
CA GLU A 380 -0.56 2.52 19.08
C GLU A 380 -1.08 3.83 18.48
N THR A 381 -0.25 4.50 17.66
CA THR A 381 -0.63 5.74 16.98
C THR A 381 -1.80 5.51 16.02
N MET A 382 -1.74 4.43 15.21
CA MET A 382 -2.80 4.06 14.29
C MET A 382 -4.07 3.58 15.02
N ARG A 383 -3.91 2.82 16.10
CA ARG A 383 -5.02 2.35 16.95
C ARG A 383 -5.74 3.53 17.60
N THR A 384 -5.01 4.47 18.17
CA THR A 384 -5.60 5.67 18.80
C THR A 384 -6.51 6.42 17.83
N PHE A 385 -6.08 6.59 16.58
CA PHE A 385 -6.95 7.19 15.55
C PHE A 385 -8.18 6.32 15.28
N ALA A 386 -8.02 5.01 15.13
CA ALA A 386 -9.14 4.11 14.86
C ALA A 386 -10.15 4.11 16.01
N ASP A 387 -9.69 4.12 17.27
CA ASP A 387 -10.53 4.19 18.47
C ASP A 387 -11.32 5.51 18.52
N GLU A 388 -10.68 6.64 18.22
CA GLU A 388 -11.33 7.96 18.22
C GLU A 388 -12.39 8.07 17.11
N VAL A 389 -12.11 7.52 15.92
CA VAL A 389 -12.98 7.67 14.73
C VAL A 389 -14.13 6.70 14.73
N LEU A 390 -13.89 5.43 15.06
CA LEU A 390 -14.87 4.36 14.92
C LEU A 390 -15.03 3.54 16.20
N GLY A 391 -13.92 3.13 16.79
CA GLY A 391 -13.90 2.06 17.78
C GLY A 391 -14.19 0.67 17.18
N PRO A 392 -13.94 -0.41 17.94
CA PRO A 392 -14.26 -1.78 17.50
C PRO A 392 -15.77 -1.99 17.20
N ASP A 393 -16.64 -1.30 17.94
CA ASP A 393 -18.10 -1.34 17.79
C ASP A 393 -18.64 -0.45 16.68
N GLY A 394 -17.81 0.42 16.12
CA GLY A 394 -18.18 1.30 15.00
C GLY A 394 -19.06 2.49 15.35
N ASP A 395 -19.23 2.80 16.62
CA ASP A 395 -20.26 3.74 17.10
C ASP A 395 -19.77 5.20 17.20
N ASN A 396 -18.47 5.46 17.05
CA ASN A 396 -17.88 6.80 17.25
C ASN A 396 -17.96 7.72 16.03
N LEU A 397 -18.25 7.21 14.84
CA LEU A 397 -18.08 7.93 13.56
C LEU A 397 -18.88 9.24 13.48
N ASP A 398 -20.14 9.23 13.88
CA ASP A 398 -21.01 10.41 13.78
C ASP A 398 -20.54 11.51 14.74
N HIS A 399 -20.14 11.11 15.96
CA HIS A 399 -19.56 12.03 16.94
C HIS A 399 -18.25 12.64 16.42
N TYR A 400 -17.37 11.80 15.86
CA TYR A 400 -16.09 12.27 15.31
C TYR A 400 -16.30 13.26 14.16
N ARG A 401 -17.18 12.96 13.22
CA ARG A 401 -17.52 13.86 12.10
C ARG A 401 -18.09 15.20 12.57
N ALA A 402 -18.94 15.19 13.58
CA ALA A 402 -19.51 16.41 14.15
C ALA A 402 -18.47 17.30 14.83
N THR A 403 -17.41 16.71 15.38
CA THR A 403 -16.37 17.44 16.15
C THR A 403 -15.19 17.85 15.28
N CYS A 404 -14.84 17.09 14.24
CA CYS A 404 -13.68 17.38 13.39
C CYS A 404 -13.88 18.63 12.49
N SER A 405 -15.11 18.99 12.13
CA SER A 405 -15.39 20.22 11.39
C SER A 405 -15.02 21.52 12.14
N GLY A 406 -14.76 21.41 13.45
CA GLY A 406 -14.24 22.51 14.28
C GLY A 406 -12.73 22.55 14.47
N ILE A 407 -11.97 21.56 13.93
CA ILE A 407 -10.52 21.42 14.14
C ILE A 407 -9.70 22.07 13.00
N SER A 408 -10.22 23.00 12.28
CA SER A 408 -9.38 23.80 11.38
C SER A 408 -8.39 24.64 12.19
N GLY A 409 -7.23 24.08 12.52
CA GLY A 409 -6.06 24.85 12.92
C GLY A 409 -5.55 24.77 14.36
N SER A 410 -5.99 23.85 15.25
CA SER A 410 -5.40 23.82 16.58
C SER A 410 -5.34 22.44 17.23
N HIS A 411 -4.11 22.04 17.55
CA HIS A 411 -3.70 21.14 18.62
C HIS A 411 -4.06 19.63 18.50
N VAL A 412 -3.19 18.89 17.81
CA VAL A 412 -2.93 17.50 18.19
C VAL A 412 -2.30 17.52 19.58
N ARG A 413 -3.06 17.21 20.63
CA ARG A 413 -2.48 16.89 21.93
C ARG A 413 -1.89 15.48 21.82
N PRO A 414 -0.59 15.29 22.03
CA PRO A 414 -0.08 13.95 22.27
C PRO A 414 -0.76 13.44 23.55
N GLY A 415 -1.44 12.30 23.45
CA GLY A 415 -1.95 11.61 24.62
C GLY A 415 -0.81 11.34 25.61
N PRO A 416 -1.04 11.38 26.93
CA PRO A 416 0.00 11.12 27.90
C PRO A 416 0.56 9.71 27.69
N ALA A 417 1.83 9.65 27.32
CA ALA A 417 2.59 8.41 27.25
C ALA A 417 2.61 7.76 28.64
N ARG A 418 1.78 6.74 28.85
CA ARG A 418 1.96 5.85 29.99
C ARG A 418 3.06 4.85 29.66
N PHE A 419 4.29 5.25 29.84
CA PHE A 419 5.39 4.30 29.90
C PHE A 419 5.40 3.64 31.28
N GLY A 420 4.90 2.40 31.34
CA GLY A 420 5.27 1.48 32.40
C GLY A 420 6.72 1.04 32.13
N ALA A 421 7.59 1.30 33.10
CA ALA A 421 8.96 0.83 33.06
C ALA A 421 8.99 -0.72 32.99
N LEU A 422 9.73 -1.26 32.02
CA LEU A 422 10.33 -2.58 32.04
C LEU A 422 11.82 -2.45 31.77
#